data_38f876994ec3d6b5b78485077276e12c
#
_entry.id   38f876994ec3d6b5b78485077276e12c
#
_cell.length_a   1.000
_cell.length_b   1.000
_cell.length_c   1.000
_cell.angle_alpha   90.00
_cell.angle_beta   90.00
_cell.angle_gamma   90.00
#
_symmetry.space_group_name_H-M   'P 1'
#
loop_
_entity.id
_entity.type
_entity.pdbx_description
1 polymer ?
#
loop_
_entity_poly.entity_id
_entity_poly.type
_entity_poly.pdbx_seq_one_letter_code
_entity_poly.pdbx_strand_id
1 'polypeptide(L)'
;MARQTVRRLTQELGFGLVDQTKLVTATSELARNALVYGLGGTMICQLLAEGVRKGLRLQFVDQGPGIADLTQAMTDGWTSGHGMGLGLSGAKRLVNEFDIESVPGQGTTVTIARWK
;
A
#
# COMPACT_ATOMS: atom_id res chain seq x y z
N MET A 1 -8.38 3.07 10.95
CA MET A 1 -7.52 2.13 11.70
C MET A 1 -6.13 2.01 11.09
N ALA A 2 -6.03 1.61 9.82
CA ALA A 2 -4.72 1.42 9.17
C ALA A 2 -3.87 2.70 9.17
N ARG A 3 -4.45 3.83 8.80
CA ARG A 3 -3.72 5.11 8.76
C ARG A 3 -3.17 5.50 10.12
N GLN A 4 -3.95 5.32 11.16
CA GLN A 4 -3.54 5.67 12.52
C GLN A 4 -2.39 4.79 12.99
N THR A 5 -2.45 3.50 12.68
CA THR A 5 -1.38 2.57 13.01
C THR A 5 -0.08 2.95 12.31
N VAL A 6 -0.14 3.25 11.01
CA VAL A 6 1.04 3.63 10.24
C VAL A 6 1.61 4.96 10.73
N ARG A 7 0.75 5.93 11.04
CA ARG A 7 1.21 7.20 11.59
C ARG A 7 1.97 6.99 12.90
N ARG A 8 1.42 6.18 13.80
CA ARG A 8 2.09 5.88 15.07
C ARG A 8 3.45 5.21 14.85
N LEU A 9 3.50 4.20 14.00
CA LEU A 9 4.74 3.48 13.74
C LEU A 9 5.80 4.37 13.10
N THR A 10 5.42 5.22 12.16
CA THR A 10 6.37 6.14 11.53
C THR A 10 6.89 7.18 12.51
N GLN A 11 6.06 7.63 13.44
CA GLN A 11 6.50 8.53 14.50
C GLN A 11 7.50 7.82 15.43
N GLU A 12 7.21 6.60 15.83
CA GLU A 12 8.11 5.82 16.68
C GLU A 12 9.47 5.56 16.01
N LEU A 13 9.47 5.37 14.70
CA LEU A 13 10.69 5.16 13.93
C LEU A 13 11.44 6.46 13.66
N GLY A 14 10.85 7.61 13.95
CA GLY A 14 11.49 8.90 13.75
C GLY A 14 11.42 9.43 12.32
N PHE A 15 10.43 9.01 11.54
CA PHE A 15 10.23 9.54 10.20
C PHE A 15 9.88 11.03 10.26
N GLY A 16 10.41 11.82 9.32
CA GLY A 16 10.02 13.21 9.17
C GLY A 16 8.55 13.32 8.73
N LEU A 17 7.99 14.51 8.88
CA LEU A 17 6.56 14.72 8.61
C LEU A 17 6.20 14.41 7.15
N VAL A 18 7.05 14.79 6.20
CA VAL A 18 6.80 14.52 4.78
C VAL A 18 6.76 13.02 4.52
N ASP A 19 7.72 12.28 5.07
CA ASP A 19 7.78 10.83 4.88
C ASP A 19 6.61 10.12 5.57
N GLN A 20 6.22 10.57 6.74
CA GLN A 20 5.02 10.08 7.41
C GLN A 20 3.79 10.26 6.54
N THR A 21 3.62 11.46 6.00
CA THR A 21 2.46 11.80 5.18
C THR A 21 2.41 10.95 3.92
N LYS A 22 3.55 10.76 3.26
CA LYS A 22 3.60 9.92 2.06
C LYS A 22 3.18 8.49 2.35
N LEU A 23 3.69 7.92 3.44
CA LEU A 23 3.36 6.54 3.78
C LEU A 23 1.91 6.39 4.23
N VAL A 24 1.40 7.35 5.00
CA VAL A 24 -0.01 7.35 5.43
C VAL A 24 -0.94 7.47 4.22
N THR A 25 -0.58 8.31 3.24
CA THR A 25 -1.39 8.47 2.03
C THR A 25 -1.39 7.17 1.21
N ALA A 26 -0.22 6.54 1.03
CA ALA A 26 -0.13 5.26 0.34
C ALA A 26 -0.98 4.21 1.05
N THR A 27 -0.92 4.16 2.38
CA THR A 27 -1.73 3.25 3.19
C THR A 27 -3.22 3.44 2.95
N SER A 28 -3.68 4.70 2.91
CA SER A 28 -5.09 5.02 2.65
C SER A 28 -5.55 4.46 1.31
N GLU A 29 -4.75 4.66 0.28
CA GLU A 29 -5.10 4.20 -1.06
C GLU A 29 -5.14 2.67 -1.15
N LEU A 30 -4.16 2.00 -0.56
CA LEU A 30 -4.09 0.54 -0.61
C LEU A 30 -5.15 -0.12 0.26
N ALA A 31 -5.43 0.41 1.44
CA ALA A 31 -6.49 -0.10 2.30
C ALA A 31 -7.85 0.08 1.63
N ARG A 32 -8.06 1.20 0.94
CA ARG A 32 -9.30 1.44 0.22
C ARG A 32 -9.47 0.47 -0.94
N ASN A 33 -8.39 0.18 -1.67
CA ASN A 33 -8.44 -0.80 -2.75
C ASN A 33 -8.82 -2.18 -2.21
N ALA A 34 -8.28 -2.57 -1.07
CA ALA A 34 -8.63 -3.86 -0.45
C ALA A 34 -10.11 -3.92 -0.07
N LEU A 35 -10.67 -2.81 0.43
CA LEU A 35 -12.10 -2.75 0.78
C LEU A 35 -12.99 -2.76 -0.44
N VAL A 36 -12.67 -1.95 -1.46
CA VAL A 36 -13.54 -1.76 -2.62
C VAL A 36 -13.46 -2.93 -3.59
N TYR A 37 -12.26 -3.41 -3.86
CA TYR A 37 -12.03 -4.41 -4.90
C TYR A 37 -11.70 -5.78 -4.35
N GLY A 38 -11.14 -5.86 -3.15
CA GLY A 38 -10.70 -7.09 -2.53
C GLY A 38 -11.65 -7.62 -1.46
N LEU A 39 -12.80 -6.99 -1.26
CA LEU A 39 -13.79 -7.39 -0.26
C LEU A 39 -13.26 -7.33 1.17
N GLY A 40 -12.28 -6.45 1.41
CA GLY A 40 -11.60 -6.36 2.69
C GLY A 40 -10.31 -7.14 2.70
N GLY A 41 -9.52 -6.99 3.76
CA GLY A 41 -8.24 -7.67 3.82
C GLY A 41 -7.52 -7.39 5.12
N THR A 42 -6.24 -7.77 5.15
CA THR A 42 -5.38 -7.64 6.32
C THR A 42 -4.15 -6.81 5.95
N MET A 43 -3.77 -5.89 6.84
CA MET A 43 -2.51 -5.17 6.73
C MET A 43 -1.51 -5.77 7.73
N ILE A 44 -0.34 -6.14 7.22
CA ILE A 44 0.75 -6.65 8.03
C ILE A 44 1.85 -5.60 8.07
N CYS A 45 2.27 -5.20 9.27
CA CYS A 45 3.32 -4.20 9.45
C CYS A 45 4.60 -4.89 9.91
N GLN A 46 5.72 -4.55 9.27
CA GLN A 46 7.02 -5.11 9.62
C GLN A 46 8.04 -3.98 9.75
N LEU A 47 8.68 -3.92 10.91
CA LEU A 47 9.76 -2.95 11.12
C LEU A 47 11.02 -3.47 10.47
N LEU A 48 11.70 -2.59 9.73
CA LEU A 48 12.92 -2.93 9.00
C LEU A 48 14.12 -2.24 9.65
N ALA A 49 15.23 -2.94 9.67
CA ALA A 49 16.49 -2.37 10.13
C ALA A 49 17.62 -2.93 9.29
N GLU A 50 18.49 -2.03 8.79
CA GLU A 50 19.66 -2.38 8.01
C GLU A 50 20.77 -1.42 8.38
N GLY A 51 21.70 -1.87 9.24
CA GLY A 51 22.69 -1.00 9.82
C GLY A 51 22.02 0.09 10.66
N VAL A 52 22.29 1.34 10.31
CA VAL A 52 21.66 2.49 10.99
C VAL A 52 20.34 2.90 10.33
N ARG A 53 20.01 2.33 9.18
CA ARG A 53 18.78 2.66 8.49
C ARG A 53 17.61 1.91 9.12
N LYS A 54 16.50 2.61 9.26
CA LYS A 54 15.25 2.03 9.72
C LYS A 54 14.17 2.29 8.69
N GLY A 55 13.25 1.36 8.58
CA GLY A 55 12.16 1.48 7.63
C GLY A 55 10.92 0.75 8.09
N LEU A 56 9.88 0.85 7.29
CA LEU A 56 8.62 0.20 7.56
C LEU A 56 8.14 -0.47 6.27
N ARG A 57 7.82 -1.75 6.37
CA ARG A 57 7.20 -2.52 5.30
C ARG A 57 5.75 -2.77 5.67
N LEU A 58 4.87 -2.57 4.70
CA LEU A 58 3.45 -2.82 4.86
C LEU A 58 3.00 -3.78 3.77
N GLN A 59 2.26 -4.79 4.16
CA GLN A 59 1.71 -5.78 3.24
C GLN A 59 0.19 -5.75 3.35
N PHE A 60 -0.49 -5.53 2.23
CA PHE A 60 -1.94 -5.49 2.16
C PHE A 60 -2.40 -6.74 1.43
N VAL A 61 -3.01 -7.65 2.17
CA VAL A 61 -3.42 -8.96 1.66
C VAL A 61 -4.94 -9.03 1.62
N ASP A 62 -5.51 -9.30 0.45
CA ASP A 62 -6.93 -9.54 0.33
C ASP A 62 -7.18 -10.88 -0.37
N GLN A 63 -8.39 -11.39 -0.21
CA GLN A 63 -8.82 -12.67 -0.79
C GLN A 63 -9.94 -12.46 -1.80
N GLY A 64 -10.00 -11.28 -2.39
CA GLY A 64 -10.99 -10.95 -3.39
C GLY A 64 -10.71 -11.57 -4.75
N PRO A 65 -11.33 -11.04 -5.81
CA PRO A 65 -11.24 -11.64 -7.13
C PRO A 65 -9.89 -11.48 -7.81
N GLY A 66 -8.96 -10.71 -7.22
CA GLY A 66 -7.69 -10.41 -7.86
C GLY A 66 -7.83 -9.36 -8.95
N ILE A 67 -6.72 -9.07 -9.63
CA ILE A 67 -6.65 -8.09 -10.71
C ILE A 67 -6.24 -8.82 -11.98
N ALA A 68 -7.12 -8.82 -12.98
CA ALA A 68 -6.88 -9.55 -14.22
C ALA A 68 -5.81 -8.88 -15.08
N ASP A 69 -5.73 -7.54 -15.04
CA ASP A 69 -4.78 -6.78 -15.85
C ASP A 69 -4.01 -5.81 -14.96
N LEU A 70 -2.84 -6.27 -14.48
CA LEU A 70 -1.99 -5.46 -13.61
C LEU A 70 -1.42 -4.25 -14.34
N THR A 71 -1.10 -4.38 -15.61
CA THR A 71 -0.58 -3.26 -16.39
C THR A 71 -1.58 -2.12 -16.44
N GLN A 72 -2.84 -2.43 -16.73
CA GLN A 72 -3.90 -1.45 -16.75
C GLN A 72 -4.13 -0.85 -15.36
N ALA A 73 -4.14 -1.69 -14.32
CA ALA A 73 -4.36 -1.22 -12.95
C ALA A 73 -3.25 -0.27 -12.48
N MET A 74 -2.05 -0.41 -13.02
CA MET A 74 -0.92 0.47 -12.70
C MET A 74 -0.84 1.71 -13.58
N THR A 75 -1.72 1.84 -14.55
CA THR A 75 -1.76 3.02 -15.42
C THR A 75 -2.38 4.20 -14.67
N ASP A 76 -1.73 5.36 -14.76
CA ASP A 76 -2.24 6.58 -14.13
C ASP A 76 -3.62 6.92 -14.68
N GLY A 77 -4.52 7.25 -13.76
CA GLY A 77 -5.87 7.65 -14.11
C GLY A 77 -6.82 6.51 -14.43
N TRP A 78 -6.33 5.25 -14.40
CA TRP A 78 -7.23 4.11 -14.61
C TRP A 78 -8.27 4.02 -13.50
N THR A 79 -9.50 3.69 -13.88
CA THR A 79 -10.59 3.49 -12.92
C THR A 79 -11.45 2.33 -13.37
N SER A 80 -12.02 1.62 -12.41
CA SER A 80 -12.96 0.52 -12.67
C SER A 80 -14.42 1.00 -12.64
N GLY A 81 -14.65 2.28 -12.90
CA GLY A 81 -15.99 2.85 -12.87
C GLY A 81 -16.38 3.50 -11.55
N HIS A 82 -15.47 3.53 -10.59
CA HIS A 82 -15.73 4.11 -9.27
C HIS A 82 -14.92 5.39 -9.01
N GLY A 83 -14.26 5.92 -10.02
CA GLY A 83 -13.50 7.15 -9.90
C GLY A 83 -12.21 7.03 -9.10
N MET A 84 -11.68 5.84 -8.94
CA MET A 84 -10.56 5.54 -8.06
C MET A 84 -9.26 5.25 -8.81
N GLY A 85 -9.04 5.92 -9.91
CA GLY A 85 -8.00 5.56 -10.85
C GLY A 85 -6.56 5.73 -10.40
N LEU A 86 -6.29 6.27 -9.21
CA LEU A 86 -4.93 6.58 -8.78
C LEU A 86 -4.41 5.66 -7.68
N GLY A 87 -5.20 4.69 -7.22
CA GLY A 87 -4.87 3.90 -6.05
C GLY A 87 -3.48 3.26 -6.10
N LEU A 88 -3.25 2.39 -7.07
CA LEU A 88 -2.00 1.62 -7.13
C LEU A 88 -0.82 2.46 -7.63
N SER A 89 -0.98 3.17 -8.73
CA SER A 89 0.11 3.98 -9.26
C SER A 89 0.47 5.14 -8.35
N GLY A 90 -0.54 5.74 -7.71
CA GLY A 90 -0.31 6.81 -6.74
C GLY A 90 0.47 6.31 -5.53
N ALA A 91 0.10 5.14 -5.00
CA ALA A 91 0.82 4.55 -3.87
C ALA A 91 2.28 4.22 -4.23
N LYS A 92 2.51 3.69 -5.43
CA LYS A 92 3.86 3.36 -5.89
C LYS A 92 4.79 4.58 -5.87
N ARG A 93 4.28 5.75 -6.21
CA ARG A 93 5.09 6.98 -6.24
C ARG A 93 5.48 7.49 -4.87
N LEU A 94 4.81 7.03 -3.83
CA LEU A 94 4.99 7.55 -2.47
C LEU A 94 5.94 6.71 -1.62
N VAL A 95 6.44 5.61 -2.16
CA VAL A 95 7.25 4.65 -1.40
C VAL A 95 8.55 4.33 -2.13
N ASN A 96 9.51 3.75 -1.40
CA ASN A 96 10.80 3.37 -1.96
C ASN A 96 10.73 2.03 -2.68
N GLU A 97 9.91 1.10 -2.15
CA GLU A 97 9.76 -0.24 -2.71
C GLU A 97 8.28 -0.53 -2.88
N PHE A 98 7.94 -1.12 -4.00
CA PHE A 98 6.56 -1.48 -4.32
C PHE A 98 6.56 -2.80 -5.07
N ASP A 99 5.74 -3.75 -4.59
CA ASP A 99 5.53 -5.02 -5.26
C ASP A 99 4.05 -5.38 -5.20
N ILE A 100 3.55 -6.00 -6.25
CA ILE A 100 2.16 -6.44 -6.30
C ILE A 100 2.09 -7.81 -6.93
N GLU A 101 1.37 -8.71 -6.25
CA GLU A 101 1.07 -10.03 -6.77
C GLU A 101 -0.44 -10.21 -6.73
N SER A 102 -1.01 -10.62 -7.85
CA SER A 102 -2.44 -10.85 -7.94
C SER A 102 -2.72 -12.07 -8.81
N VAL A 103 -3.57 -12.95 -8.30
CA VAL A 103 -4.01 -14.11 -9.03
C VAL A 103 -5.53 -14.03 -9.17
N PRO A 104 -6.06 -13.92 -10.40
CA PRO A 104 -7.50 -13.83 -10.59
C PRO A 104 -8.21 -15.00 -9.91
N GLY A 105 -9.24 -14.66 -9.13
CA GLY A 105 -10.01 -15.63 -8.35
C GLY A 105 -9.41 -15.99 -7.00
N GLN A 106 -8.20 -15.50 -6.67
CA GLN A 106 -7.54 -15.85 -5.41
C GLN A 106 -7.21 -14.67 -4.52
N GLY A 107 -7.04 -13.48 -5.10
CA GLY A 107 -6.78 -12.28 -4.32
C GLY A 107 -5.55 -11.51 -4.76
N THR A 108 -5.20 -10.51 -3.97
CA THR A 108 -4.10 -9.60 -4.26
C THR A 108 -3.27 -9.35 -3.01
N THR A 109 -1.95 -9.32 -3.17
CA THR A 109 -1.02 -8.88 -2.12
C THR A 109 -0.20 -7.72 -2.65
N VAL A 110 -0.26 -6.59 -1.96
CA VAL A 110 0.54 -5.41 -2.28
C VAL A 110 1.52 -5.19 -1.13
N THR A 111 2.80 -5.13 -1.46
CA THR A 111 3.85 -4.89 -0.48
C THR A 111 4.52 -3.57 -0.79
N ILE A 112 4.59 -2.70 0.20
CA ILE A 112 5.30 -1.42 0.07
C ILE A 112 6.30 -1.28 1.20
N ALA A 113 7.35 -0.52 0.96
CA ALA A 113 8.32 -0.21 1.99
C ALA A 113 8.85 1.21 1.79
N ARG A 114 9.11 1.88 2.91
CA ARG A 114 9.74 3.18 2.91
C ARG A 114 10.81 3.22 3.98
N TRP A 115 11.95 3.72 3.61
CA TRP A 115 13.09 3.87 4.51
C TRP A 115 13.18 5.30 5.02
N LYS A 116 13.61 5.40 6.25
CA LYS A 116 13.87 6.71 6.85
C LYS A 116 15.09 7.37 6.22
#